data_32cd17c253f962eeffce244bd83df86c
#
_entry.id   32cd17c253f962eeffce244bd83df86c
#
_cell.length_a   1.000
_cell.length_b   1.000
_cell.length_c   1.000
_cell.angle_alpha   90.00
_cell.angle_beta   90.00
_cell.angle_gamma   90.00
#
_symmetry.space_group_name_H-M   'P 1'
#
loop_
_entity.id
_entity.type
_entity.pdbx_description
1 polymer ?
#
loop_
_entity_poly.entity_id
_entity_poly.type
_entity_poly.pdbx_seq_one_letter_code
_entity_poly.pdbx_strand_id
1 'polypeptide(L)'
;MLRRPVRGRTRNGHQPAQTQPRQPRDLSRECSRVVWRHTRLARLATDIHLQADVQNAPLFRPGGRQTLGDEQAVDAVHPVEMHRNRCGLVALHRANEMPYQWQVGQAGHFLQRLLHIALAEVPLPGCSQGSHRICRHRLADGQQGNRPGRAAGTRRSIGDALMDRLQCAFHCVHNTRHNQREPKMEISDLLAFAVKNKASDLHLSAGLPPMIRVNGDIRRINLPDMSHQVVHEMVYDIMNDGQRKVYEEQLEVDFSFEVPTLARFRVNAFNQNRGAGAVFRTIPSKVLTLEDLNAPKIFKEIANQPRGIVLVTGPTGSGKSTTLAAMVDFVNESEYGHILTVEDPIEFVHQSKKCVINQREVGPHTHSFSNALRSALREDPDVILIGEMRDLETIRLALTAAETGHLVFGTLHTSSAAKTIDRIVDVFPAAEKEMVRSMLSESIRAVISQTLLKTKDGTGRVAAHEIMIGTPAIRNLIRENKVAQMYSSIQTGQNVGMQTLDQCLQDLVKRNLVSPAEARLRAANKDSILG
;
A
#
# COMPACT_ATOMS: atom_id res chain seq x y z
N MET A 1 38.79 52.52 -8.22
CA MET A 1 38.59 53.71 -9.06
C MET A 1 37.16 53.70 -9.58
N LEU A 2 36.34 54.61 -9.01
CA LEU A 2 35.53 55.65 -9.70
C LEU A 2 34.41 55.06 -10.61
N ARG A 3 33.14 55.40 -10.56
CA ARG A 3 32.32 56.42 -9.89
C ARG A 3 30.84 56.07 -10.11
N ARG A 4 29.98 56.36 -9.13
CA ARG A 4 28.54 56.61 -9.35
C ARG A 4 28.35 58.02 -9.99
N PRO A 5 27.17 58.27 -10.61
CA PRO A 5 26.18 59.19 -10.04
C PRO A 5 24.72 58.73 -10.26
N VAL A 6 23.78 58.91 -9.36
CA VAL A 6 23.01 60.00 -8.74
C VAL A 6 21.92 60.64 -9.64
N ARG A 7 20.65 60.39 -9.21
CA ARG A 7 19.42 61.21 -9.18
C ARG A 7 18.73 61.68 -10.48
N GLY A 8 17.41 61.42 -10.47
CA GLY A 8 16.42 62.22 -11.18
C GLY A 8 15.00 61.87 -10.72
N ARG A 9 14.40 62.68 -9.82
CA ARG A 9 12.97 62.74 -9.50
C ARG A 9 12.25 63.50 -10.58
N THR A 10 11.08 63.01 -11.07
CA THR A 10 10.01 63.91 -11.54
C THR A 10 8.63 63.35 -11.12
N ARG A 11 7.75 64.28 -10.87
CA ARG A 11 6.43 64.21 -10.24
C ARG A 11 5.30 63.93 -11.23
N ASN A 12 4.22 63.31 -10.68
CA ASN A 12 2.78 63.53 -10.94
C ASN A 12 2.16 63.10 -12.28
N GLY A 13 1.23 62.16 -12.16
CA GLY A 13 0.14 61.90 -13.11
C GLY A 13 -0.92 61.03 -12.45
N HIS A 14 -1.97 61.67 -11.88
CA HIS A 14 -3.18 61.01 -11.44
C HIS A 14 -3.91 60.40 -12.63
N GLN A 15 -4.20 59.11 -12.60
CA GLN A 15 -5.27 58.49 -13.38
C GLN A 15 -6.15 57.64 -12.47
N PRO A 16 -7.48 57.57 -12.71
CA PRO A 16 -8.43 56.97 -11.81
C PRO A 16 -8.40 55.45 -11.83
N ALA A 17 -8.61 54.87 -10.65
CA ALA A 17 -8.66 53.42 -10.41
C ALA A 17 -9.78 52.76 -11.23
N GLN A 18 -9.41 51.86 -12.16
CA GLN A 18 -10.32 50.88 -12.73
C GLN A 18 -10.57 49.79 -11.70
N THR A 19 -11.81 49.70 -11.26
CA THR A 19 -12.32 48.61 -10.43
C THR A 19 -12.32 47.32 -11.23
N GLN A 20 -11.38 46.42 -10.95
CA GLN A 20 -11.44 45.04 -11.43
C GLN A 20 -12.62 44.31 -10.77
N PRO A 21 -13.37 43.47 -11.51
CA PRO A 21 -14.44 42.64 -10.93
C PRO A 21 -13.83 41.63 -9.96
N ARG A 22 -14.38 41.58 -8.74
CA ARG A 22 -14.02 40.61 -7.71
C ARG A 22 -14.34 39.20 -8.24
N GLN A 23 -13.35 38.30 -8.24
CA GLN A 23 -13.55 36.88 -8.48
C GLN A 23 -14.61 36.32 -7.51
N PRO A 24 -15.45 35.37 -7.94
CA PRO A 24 -16.44 34.76 -7.06
C PRO A 24 -15.71 34.01 -5.94
N ARG A 25 -16.02 34.38 -4.71
CA ARG A 25 -15.57 33.68 -3.51
C ARG A 25 -16.08 32.24 -3.53
N ASP A 26 -15.22 31.33 -3.16
CA ASP A 26 -15.43 29.87 -3.11
C ASP A 26 -16.59 29.54 -2.13
N LEU A 27 -17.80 29.54 -2.63
CA LEU A 27 -19.04 29.25 -1.90
C LEU A 27 -19.07 27.83 -1.34
N SER A 28 -18.26 26.90 -1.90
CA SER A 28 -18.20 25.51 -1.47
C SER A 28 -17.59 25.34 -0.08
N ARG A 29 -16.58 26.14 0.25
CA ARG A 29 -15.91 26.12 1.58
C ARG A 29 -16.76 26.72 2.68
N GLU A 30 -17.54 27.74 2.38
CA GLU A 30 -18.46 28.35 3.34
C GLU A 30 -19.68 27.43 3.60
N CYS A 31 -20.23 26.80 2.57
CA CYS A 31 -21.29 25.79 2.73
C CYS A 31 -20.83 24.58 3.55
N SER A 32 -19.64 24.05 3.31
CA SER A 32 -19.09 22.94 4.09
C SER A 32 -18.91 23.28 5.58
N ARG A 33 -18.46 24.50 5.90
CA ARG A 33 -18.32 24.95 7.30
C ARG A 33 -19.65 25.13 8.00
N VAL A 34 -20.67 25.60 7.29
CA VAL A 34 -22.03 25.79 7.83
C VAL A 34 -22.69 24.42 8.07
N VAL A 35 -22.60 23.49 7.12
CA VAL A 35 -23.15 22.11 7.27
C VAL A 35 -22.45 21.38 8.42
N TRP A 36 -21.12 21.49 8.56
CA TRP A 36 -20.39 20.85 9.65
C TRP A 36 -20.77 21.39 11.03
N ARG A 37 -21.02 22.71 11.16
CA ARG A 37 -21.53 23.32 12.40
C ARG A 37 -22.94 22.83 12.74
N HIS A 38 -23.83 22.68 11.76
CA HIS A 38 -25.20 22.22 11.99
C HIS A 38 -25.27 20.74 12.35
N THR A 39 -24.45 19.88 11.75
CA THR A 39 -24.38 18.45 12.09
C THR A 39 -23.87 18.24 13.52
N ARG A 40 -22.96 19.08 13.99
CA ARG A 40 -22.41 19.02 15.34
C ARG A 40 -23.42 19.49 16.40
N LEU A 41 -24.21 20.50 16.09
CA LEU A 41 -25.32 20.97 16.95
C LEU A 41 -26.46 19.95 17.05
N ALA A 42 -26.78 19.25 15.97
CA ALA A 42 -27.79 18.19 15.96
C ALA A 42 -27.34 16.97 16.80
N ARG A 43 -26.05 16.57 16.76
CA ARG A 43 -25.51 15.52 17.64
C ARG A 43 -25.52 15.91 19.11
N LEU A 44 -25.18 17.15 19.45
CA LEU A 44 -25.28 17.65 20.82
C LEU A 44 -26.73 17.64 21.35
N ALA A 45 -27.70 17.95 20.51
CA ALA A 45 -29.14 17.92 20.90
C ALA A 45 -29.65 16.48 21.14
N THR A 46 -29.18 15.49 20.35
CA THR A 46 -29.50 14.07 20.55
C THR A 46 -28.85 13.49 21.81
N ASP A 47 -27.60 13.86 22.10
CA ASP A 47 -26.90 13.41 23.31
C ASP A 47 -27.55 13.99 24.59
N ILE A 48 -28.04 15.23 24.55
CA ILE A 48 -28.78 15.84 25.67
C ILE A 48 -30.14 15.16 25.89
N HIS A 49 -30.81 14.72 24.83
CA HIS A 49 -32.11 14.03 24.92
C HIS A 49 -31.95 12.61 25.49
N LEU A 50 -30.92 11.89 25.07
CA LEU A 50 -30.58 10.55 25.60
C LEU A 50 -30.19 10.60 27.09
N GLN A 51 -29.50 11.64 27.57
CA GLN A 51 -29.20 11.81 28.98
C GLN A 51 -30.43 12.19 29.83
N ALA A 52 -31.39 12.89 29.27
CA ALA A 52 -32.65 13.23 29.99
C ALA A 52 -33.57 12.02 30.15
N ASP A 53 -33.61 11.10 29.18
CA ASP A 53 -34.42 9.88 29.27
C ASP A 53 -33.84 8.85 30.24
N VAL A 54 -32.53 8.82 30.46
CA VAL A 54 -31.87 7.94 31.46
C VAL A 54 -32.15 8.39 32.89
N GLN A 55 -32.46 9.66 33.12
CA GLN A 55 -32.79 10.16 34.46
C GLN A 55 -34.24 9.95 34.90
N ASN A 56 -35.15 9.59 33.98
CA ASN A 56 -36.57 9.35 34.23
C ASN A 56 -36.98 7.87 34.31
N ALA A 57 -36.02 6.93 34.36
CA ALA A 57 -36.33 5.53 34.57
C ALA A 57 -36.60 5.25 36.06
N PRO A 58 -37.66 4.46 36.44
CA PRO A 58 -38.04 4.21 37.81
C PRO A 58 -36.96 3.37 38.53
N LEU A 59 -36.55 3.83 39.69
CA LEU A 59 -35.63 3.19 40.60
C LEU A 59 -36.12 1.78 41.01
N PHE A 60 -35.47 0.75 40.51
CA PHE A 60 -35.59 -0.61 41.08
C PHE A 60 -34.75 -0.69 42.36
N ARG A 61 -35.40 -1.02 43.48
CA ARG A 61 -34.75 -1.31 44.76
C ARG A 61 -34.04 -2.68 44.72
N PRO A 62 -32.81 -2.80 45.18
CA PRO A 62 -32.18 -4.10 45.32
C PRO A 62 -32.52 -4.70 46.68
N GLY A 63 -33.13 -5.87 46.68
CA GLY A 63 -33.23 -6.75 47.82
C GLY A 63 -32.36 -7.98 47.62
N GLY A 64 -31.59 -8.36 48.65
CA GLY A 64 -31.01 -9.70 48.75
C GLY A 64 -29.49 -9.78 48.69
N ARG A 65 -28.86 -9.82 49.88
CA ARG A 65 -27.48 -10.30 50.09
C ARG A 65 -27.37 -11.78 49.73
N GLN A 66 -26.31 -12.15 49.01
CA GLN A 66 -25.58 -13.39 49.22
C GLN A 66 -24.10 -13.20 48.95
N THR A 67 -23.31 -13.57 49.93
CA THR A 67 -21.85 -13.65 49.98
C THR A 67 -21.35 -14.93 49.32
N LEU A 68 -20.18 -14.84 48.66
CA LEU A 68 -19.07 -15.81 48.51
C LEU A 68 -18.25 -15.35 47.31
N GLY A 69 -17.03 -14.98 47.45
CA GLY A 69 -15.86 -15.78 47.69
C GLY A 69 -14.89 -15.63 46.55
N ASP A 70 -13.71 -15.07 46.82
CA ASP A 70 -12.41 -15.31 46.20
C ASP A 70 -12.06 -14.80 44.80
N GLU A 71 -11.18 -13.80 44.84
CA GLU A 71 -9.88 -13.67 44.18
C GLU A 71 -9.74 -14.17 42.72
N GLN A 72 -9.55 -13.21 41.82
CA GLN A 72 -8.31 -13.19 41.02
C GLN A 72 -8.15 -11.83 40.31
N ALA A 73 -6.96 -11.29 40.49
CA ALA A 73 -6.46 -10.06 39.87
C ALA A 73 -6.46 -10.14 38.34
N VAL A 74 -6.90 -9.07 37.69
CA VAL A 74 -6.53 -8.81 36.30
C VAL A 74 -5.99 -7.40 36.21
N ASP A 75 -4.73 -7.34 35.80
CA ASP A 75 -3.88 -6.18 35.61
C ASP A 75 -4.40 -5.19 34.59
N ALA A 76 -4.21 -3.94 34.97
CA ALA A 76 -3.78 -2.80 34.17
C ALA A 76 -4.23 -2.70 32.71
N VAL A 77 -5.26 -1.90 32.49
CA VAL A 77 -5.47 -1.22 31.23
C VAL A 77 -4.77 0.14 31.29
N HIS A 78 -3.74 0.33 30.47
CA HIS A 78 -3.05 1.59 30.24
C HIS A 78 -4.01 2.65 29.67
N PRO A 79 -3.93 3.91 30.12
CA PRO A 79 -4.72 4.99 29.56
C PRO A 79 -4.11 5.42 28.21
N VAL A 80 -4.92 5.32 27.16
CA VAL A 80 -4.63 5.93 25.86
C VAL A 80 -4.87 7.43 25.96
N GLU A 81 -3.87 8.20 25.59
CA GLU A 81 -3.80 9.65 25.57
C GLU A 81 -5.00 10.33 24.90
N MET A 82 -5.67 11.15 25.69
CA MET A 82 -6.68 12.08 25.22
C MET A 82 -6.03 13.45 24.99
N HIS A 83 -5.39 13.63 23.86
CA HIS A 83 -5.06 14.96 23.36
C HIS A 83 -6.00 15.27 22.21
N ARG A 84 -7.06 16.05 22.50
CA ARG A 84 -7.62 17.01 21.53
C ARG A 84 -8.83 17.78 22.04
N ASN A 85 -8.78 19.07 21.76
CA ASN A 85 -9.83 20.09 21.75
C ASN A 85 -10.05 20.86 23.07
N ARG A 86 -9.14 21.78 23.36
CA ARG A 86 -9.33 22.83 24.39
C ARG A 86 -10.59 23.70 24.19
N CYS A 87 -11.12 23.83 22.98
CA CYS A 87 -12.35 24.61 22.74
C CYS A 87 -13.65 23.89 23.14
N GLY A 88 -13.70 22.56 23.13
CA GLY A 88 -14.86 21.80 23.57
C GLY A 88 -14.98 21.72 25.10
N LEU A 89 -13.86 21.65 25.80
CA LEU A 89 -13.84 21.57 27.27
C LEU A 89 -14.29 22.88 27.94
N VAL A 90 -13.99 24.05 27.37
CA VAL A 90 -14.43 25.35 27.92
C VAL A 90 -15.94 25.54 27.82
N ALA A 91 -16.58 25.00 26.78
CA ALA A 91 -18.04 25.04 26.65
C ALA A 91 -18.74 24.08 27.64
N LEU A 92 -18.16 22.91 27.88
CA LEU A 92 -18.66 21.94 28.87
C LEU A 92 -18.41 22.40 30.34
N HIS A 93 -17.29 23.06 30.60
CA HIS A 93 -16.98 23.58 31.95
C HIS A 93 -17.93 24.73 32.35
N ARG A 94 -18.27 25.62 31.41
CA ARG A 94 -19.25 26.69 31.64
C ARG A 94 -20.69 26.17 31.75
N ALA A 95 -21.04 25.05 31.19
CA ALA A 95 -22.35 24.44 31.34
C ALA A 95 -22.53 23.76 32.72
N ASN A 96 -21.45 23.27 33.32
CA ASN A 96 -21.48 22.68 34.68
C ASN A 96 -21.46 23.70 35.82
N GLU A 97 -21.15 24.97 35.57
CA GLU A 97 -21.14 26.05 36.58
C GLU A 97 -22.45 26.84 36.66
N MET A 98 -23.50 26.46 35.88
CA MET A 98 -24.80 27.12 35.98
C MET A 98 -25.62 26.57 37.16
N PRO A 99 -26.22 27.45 37.97
CA PRO A 99 -26.99 27.01 39.13
C PRO A 99 -28.25 26.23 38.74
N TYR A 100 -28.57 25.22 39.52
CA TYR A 100 -29.59 24.15 39.34
C TYR A 100 -31.05 24.63 39.37
N GLN A 101 -31.38 25.83 38.86
CA GLN A 101 -32.77 26.36 38.91
C GLN A 101 -33.24 26.96 37.58
N TRP A 102 -32.89 26.33 36.46
CA TRP A 102 -33.57 26.70 35.18
C TRP A 102 -34.78 25.81 34.97
N GLN A 103 -35.99 26.41 35.06
CA GLN A 103 -37.21 25.71 34.70
C GLN A 103 -37.18 25.31 33.19
N VAL A 104 -37.61 24.09 32.90
CA VAL A 104 -37.60 23.47 31.54
C VAL A 104 -38.20 24.39 30.42
N GLY A 105 -39.06 25.34 30.77
CA GLY A 105 -39.60 26.33 29.86
C GLY A 105 -38.61 27.37 29.31
N GLN A 106 -37.58 27.71 30.09
CA GLN A 106 -36.61 28.75 29.66
C GLN A 106 -35.51 28.17 28.71
N ALA A 107 -35.17 26.91 28.88
CA ALA A 107 -34.28 26.23 27.95
C ALA A 107 -34.86 26.10 26.54
N GLY A 108 -36.18 25.85 26.45
CA GLY A 108 -36.92 25.80 25.20
C GLY A 108 -36.90 27.14 24.44
N HIS A 109 -37.11 28.26 25.14
CA HIS A 109 -37.05 29.59 24.54
C HIS A 109 -35.66 30.02 24.08
N PHE A 110 -34.62 29.62 24.80
CA PHE A 110 -33.24 29.90 24.40
C PHE A 110 -32.83 29.11 23.15
N LEU A 111 -33.16 27.82 23.10
CA LEU A 111 -32.97 26.97 21.90
C LEU A 111 -33.79 27.47 20.71
N GLN A 112 -35.02 27.93 20.92
CA GLN A 112 -35.87 28.48 19.87
C GLN A 112 -35.29 29.79 19.31
N ARG A 113 -34.70 30.66 20.15
CA ARG A 113 -34.02 31.90 19.68
C ARG A 113 -32.73 31.58 18.92
N LEU A 114 -31.94 30.63 19.37
CA LEU A 114 -30.72 30.19 18.63
C LEU A 114 -31.08 29.59 17.28
N LEU A 115 -32.16 28.82 17.20
CA LEU A 115 -32.65 28.22 15.95
C LEU A 115 -33.17 29.30 15.00
N HIS A 116 -33.87 30.33 15.48
CA HIS A 116 -34.33 31.47 14.68
C HIS A 116 -33.18 32.28 14.09
N ILE A 117 -32.12 32.51 14.85
CA ILE A 117 -30.92 33.22 14.37
C ILE A 117 -30.19 32.36 13.32
N ALA A 118 -30.06 31.06 13.52
CA ALA A 118 -29.40 30.15 12.58
C ALA A 118 -30.18 29.97 11.25
N LEU A 119 -31.50 30.10 11.25
CA LEU A 119 -32.34 29.94 10.07
C LEU A 119 -32.59 31.26 9.29
N ALA A 120 -32.42 32.41 9.91
CA ALA A 120 -32.65 33.71 9.30
C ALA A 120 -31.50 34.21 8.43
N GLU A 121 -30.27 33.71 8.62
CA GLU A 121 -29.06 34.23 7.96
C GLU A 121 -28.57 33.40 6.76
N VAL A 122 -29.25 32.30 6.35
CA VAL A 122 -28.79 31.45 5.26
C VAL A 122 -29.73 31.52 4.06
N PRO A 123 -29.35 32.20 2.95
CA PRO A 123 -30.01 31.97 1.67
C PRO A 123 -29.66 30.58 1.18
N LEU A 124 -30.64 29.69 1.01
CA LEU A 124 -30.46 28.34 0.44
C LEU A 124 -30.37 28.43 -1.09
N PRO A 125 -29.21 28.29 -1.71
CA PRO A 125 -29.09 28.18 -3.15
C PRO A 125 -29.45 26.76 -3.57
N GLY A 126 -30.42 26.57 -4.44
CA GLY A 126 -30.66 25.31 -5.15
C GLY A 126 -31.99 24.60 -4.93
N CYS A 127 -32.94 25.15 -4.18
CA CYS A 127 -34.33 24.63 -4.18
C CYS A 127 -35.12 25.19 -5.37
N SER A 128 -35.68 24.30 -6.21
CA SER A 128 -36.58 24.70 -7.27
C SER A 128 -37.79 25.49 -6.70
N GLN A 129 -38.31 26.46 -7.45
CA GLN A 129 -39.37 27.35 -7.00
C GLN A 129 -40.63 26.61 -6.49
N GLY A 130 -40.84 25.34 -6.87
CA GLY A 130 -41.93 24.49 -6.39
C GLY A 130 -41.82 24.08 -4.93
N SER A 131 -40.59 23.74 -4.48
CA SER A 131 -40.34 23.31 -3.10
C SER A 131 -40.49 24.45 -2.08
N HIS A 132 -40.18 25.68 -2.49
CA HIS A 132 -40.37 26.88 -1.66
C HIS A 132 -41.85 27.22 -1.39
N ARG A 133 -42.74 26.92 -2.33
CA ARG A 133 -44.19 27.15 -2.13
C ARG A 133 -44.82 26.18 -1.13
N ILE A 134 -44.42 24.90 -1.18
CA ILE A 134 -44.95 23.89 -0.26
C ILE A 134 -44.52 24.17 1.19
N CYS A 135 -43.26 24.59 1.41
CA CYS A 135 -42.79 24.96 2.76
C CYS A 135 -43.44 26.24 3.29
N ARG A 136 -43.72 27.25 2.44
CA ARG A 136 -44.41 28.49 2.86
C ARG A 136 -45.87 28.26 3.16
N HIS A 137 -46.62 27.44 2.40
CA HIS A 137 -48.02 27.16 2.65
C HIS A 137 -48.25 26.45 3.99
N ARG A 138 -47.41 25.49 4.36
CA ARG A 138 -47.50 24.81 5.66
C ARG A 138 -47.11 25.69 6.85
N LEU A 139 -46.35 26.76 6.65
CA LEU A 139 -46.01 27.75 7.68
C LEU A 139 -47.13 28.80 7.89
N ALA A 140 -47.92 29.13 6.86
CA ALA A 140 -49.01 30.08 6.95
C ALA A 140 -50.22 29.50 7.67
N ASP A 141 -50.53 28.21 7.49
CA ASP A 141 -51.67 27.54 8.12
C ASP A 141 -51.53 27.35 9.65
N GLY A 142 -50.30 27.48 10.18
CA GLY A 142 -50.06 27.40 11.64
C GLY A 142 -50.32 28.68 12.42
N GLN A 143 -50.57 29.83 11.77
CA GLN A 143 -50.74 31.12 12.45
C GLN A 143 -52.19 31.69 12.46
N GLN A 144 -53.14 31.02 11.77
CA GLN A 144 -54.53 31.48 11.75
C GLN A 144 -55.50 30.45 12.36
N GLY A 145 -55.43 30.24 13.65
CA GLY A 145 -56.30 29.30 14.33
C GLY A 145 -56.63 29.68 15.77
N ASN A 146 -57.13 30.92 15.97
CA ASN A 146 -57.74 31.30 17.25
C ASN A 146 -59.24 31.57 17.03
N ARG A 147 -60.06 30.49 16.95
CA ARG A 147 -61.53 30.53 17.18
C ARG A 147 -61.89 29.35 18.12
N PRO A 148 -62.67 29.62 19.19
CA PRO A 148 -62.98 28.57 20.16
C PRO A 148 -64.22 27.76 19.62
N GLY A 149 -64.01 26.45 19.40
CA GLY A 149 -65.10 25.56 19.05
C GLY A 149 -64.58 24.13 18.79
N ARG A 150 -64.73 23.27 19.81
CA ARG A 150 -64.78 21.80 19.79
C ARG A 150 -64.02 21.05 18.71
N ALA A 151 -62.93 20.39 19.12
CA ALA A 151 -62.67 18.97 18.85
C ALA A 151 -61.33 18.57 19.51
N ALA A 152 -61.32 17.41 20.12
CA ALA A 152 -60.13 16.78 20.73
C ALA A 152 -59.10 16.48 19.65
N GLY A 153 -58.13 17.40 19.47
CA GLY A 153 -56.96 17.22 18.61
C GLY A 153 -55.74 17.06 19.54
N THR A 154 -55.09 15.94 19.49
CA THR A 154 -53.81 15.66 20.16
C THR A 154 -52.83 16.82 19.93
N ARG A 155 -52.45 17.52 20.99
CA ARG A 155 -51.38 18.52 20.97
C ARG A 155 -50.06 17.81 20.56
N ARG A 156 -49.68 17.98 19.28
CA ARG A 156 -48.33 17.59 18.86
C ARG A 156 -47.31 18.36 19.70
N SER A 157 -46.34 17.68 20.29
CA SER A 157 -45.33 18.31 21.09
C SER A 157 -44.42 19.18 20.22
N ILE A 158 -43.84 20.21 20.80
CA ILE A 158 -42.83 21.07 20.11
C ILE A 158 -41.68 20.21 19.58
N GLY A 159 -41.41 19.08 20.23
CA GLY A 159 -40.42 18.08 19.81
C GLY A 159 -40.74 17.43 18.47
N ASP A 160 -42.02 17.06 18.23
CA ASP A 160 -42.45 16.41 16.96
C ASP A 160 -42.31 17.36 15.79
N ALA A 161 -42.68 18.64 15.96
CA ALA A 161 -42.50 19.65 14.92
C ALA A 161 -41.01 19.98 14.63
N LEU A 162 -40.16 19.83 15.62
CA LEU A 162 -38.70 20.00 15.47
C LEU A 162 -38.09 18.82 14.73
N MET A 163 -38.51 17.60 15.05
CA MET A 163 -38.05 16.36 14.39
C MET A 163 -38.50 16.31 12.92
N ASP A 164 -39.72 16.70 12.61
CA ASP A 164 -40.21 16.81 11.21
C ASP A 164 -39.40 17.82 10.40
N ARG A 165 -38.96 18.92 10.99
CA ARG A 165 -38.10 19.93 10.33
C ARG A 165 -36.68 19.44 10.14
N LEU A 166 -36.10 18.76 11.14
CA LEU A 166 -34.78 18.17 11.04
C LEU A 166 -34.77 17.02 10.01
N GLN A 167 -35.81 16.22 9.96
CA GLN A 167 -35.96 15.14 9.01
C GLN A 167 -36.14 15.66 7.57
N CYS A 168 -36.89 16.77 7.38
CA CYS A 168 -37.01 17.43 6.08
C CYS A 168 -35.70 18.08 5.62
N ALA A 169 -34.94 18.71 6.53
CA ALA A 169 -33.60 19.24 6.24
C ALA A 169 -32.62 18.14 5.91
N PHE A 170 -32.67 17.00 6.64
CA PHE A 170 -31.85 15.83 6.38
C PHE A 170 -32.18 15.19 5.02
N HIS A 171 -33.48 15.10 4.66
CA HIS A 171 -33.89 14.58 3.35
C HIS A 171 -33.49 15.50 2.20
N CYS A 172 -33.57 16.82 2.37
CA CYS A 172 -33.08 17.78 1.36
C CYS A 172 -31.53 17.67 1.18
N VAL A 173 -30.79 17.57 2.26
CA VAL A 173 -29.30 17.42 2.20
C VAL A 173 -28.90 16.05 1.63
N HIS A 174 -29.66 15.00 1.92
CA HIS A 174 -29.41 13.67 1.39
C HIS A 174 -29.78 13.57 -0.10
N ASN A 175 -30.90 14.14 -0.54
CA ASN A 175 -31.31 14.15 -1.94
C ASN A 175 -30.45 15.06 -2.83
N THR A 176 -29.91 16.16 -2.31
CA THR A 176 -28.96 16.99 -3.08
C THR A 176 -27.58 16.32 -3.23
N ARG A 177 -27.18 15.45 -2.30
CA ARG A 177 -25.95 14.65 -2.44
C ARG A 177 -26.13 13.47 -3.41
N HIS A 178 -27.33 12.92 -3.57
CA HIS A 178 -27.57 11.80 -4.49
C HIS A 178 -27.68 12.24 -5.97
N ASN A 179 -27.94 13.52 -6.27
CA ASN A 179 -28.19 13.98 -7.64
C ASN A 179 -27.01 14.62 -8.37
N GLN A 180 -25.79 14.63 -7.76
CA GLN A 180 -24.57 15.12 -8.42
C GLN A 180 -23.34 14.25 -8.13
N ARG A 181 -23.48 12.94 -8.04
CA ARG A 181 -22.32 12.07 -8.19
C ARG A 181 -22.21 11.71 -9.67
N GLU A 182 -21.37 12.43 -10.40
CA GLU A 182 -20.62 11.78 -11.47
C GLU A 182 -20.07 10.47 -10.89
N PRO A 183 -20.09 9.35 -11.63
CA PRO A 183 -19.55 8.09 -11.14
C PRO A 183 -18.11 8.36 -10.70
N LYS A 184 -17.89 8.40 -9.37
CA LYS A 184 -16.55 8.61 -8.81
C LYS A 184 -15.74 7.40 -9.27
N MET A 185 -14.80 7.60 -10.20
CA MET A 185 -13.89 6.58 -10.66
C MET A 185 -13.09 6.08 -9.45
N GLU A 186 -13.28 4.82 -9.10
CA GLU A 186 -12.60 4.21 -7.95
C GLU A 186 -11.30 3.55 -8.39
N ILE A 187 -10.31 3.55 -7.51
CA ILE A 187 -9.03 2.88 -7.77
C ILE A 187 -9.22 1.38 -8.04
N SER A 188 -10.18 0.74 -7.37
CA SER A 188 -10.56 -0.67 -7.56
C SER A 188 -10.95 -1.00 -9.00
N ASP A 189 -11.68 -0.11 -9.67
CA ASP A 189 -12.10 -0.28 -11.06
C ASP A 189 -10.92 -0.22 -12.03
N LEU A 190 -9.99 0.72 -11.79
CA LEU A 190 -8.77 0.86 -12.60
C LEU A 190 -7.84 -0.34 -12.42
N LEU A 191 -7.71 -0.86 -11.20
CA LEU A 191 -6.92 -2.05 -10.91
C LEU A 191 -7.56 -3.30 -11.54
N ALA A 192 -8.88 -3.46 -11.46
CA ALA A 192 -9.60 -4.55 -12.11
C ALA A 192 -9.43 -4.49 -13.64
N PHE A 193 -9.50 -3.28 -14.23
CA PHE A 193 -9.23 -3.07 -15.65
C PHE A 193 -7.79 -3.45 -16.03
N ALA A 194 -6.79 -3.06 -15.22
CA ALA A 194 -5.39 -3.40 -15.44
C ALA A 194 -5.17 -4.93 -15.42
N VAL A 195 -5.70 -5.63 -14.42
CA VAL A 195 -5.61 -7.10 -14.31
C VAL A 195 -6.29 -7.79 -15.48
N LYS A 196 -7.51 -7.37 -15.86
CA LYS A 196 -8.25 -7.91 -17.00
C LYS A 196 -7.47 -7.79 -18.32
N ASN A 197 -6.73 -6.70 -18.50
CA ASN A 197 -5.90 -6.46 -19.67
C ASN A 197 -4.49 -7.06 -19.55
N LYS A 198 -4.20 -7.87 -18.53
CA LYS A 198 -2.88 -8.46 -18.26
C LYS A 198 -1.76 -7.41 -18.21
N ALA A 199 -2.07 -6.24 -17.67
CA ALA A 199 -1.10 -5.17 -17.49
C ALA A 199 -0.12 -5.53 -16.38
N SER A 200 1.15 -5.25 -16.59
CA SER A 200 2.18 -5.37 -15.54
C SER A 200 2.10 -4.22 -14.53
N ASP A 201 1.75 -3.02 -15.02
CA ASP A 201 1.70 -1.83 -14.17
C ASP A 201 0.51 -0.93 -14.58
N LEU A 202 -0.15 -0.31 -13.59
CA LEU A 202 -1.06 0.82 -13.75
C LEU A 202 -0.32 2.08 -13.31
N HIS A 203 -0.36 3.14 -14.11
CA HIS A 203 0.25 4.42 -13.83
C HIS A 203 -0.84 5.48 -13.65
N LEU A 204 -0.85 6.14 -12.52
CA LEU A 204 -1.63 7.34 -12.24
C LEU A 204 -0.70 8.55 -12.14
N SER A 205 -1.04 9.63 -12.83
CA SER A 205 -0.22 10.85 -12.81
C SER A 205 -1.12 12.06 -12.99
N ALA A 206 -1.03 13.02 -12.09
CA ALA A 206 -1.78 14.27 -12.19
C ALA A 206 -1.54 14.96 -13.55
N GLY A 207 -2.62 15.44 -14.18
CA GLY A 207 -2.61 16.07 -15.50
C GLY A 207 -2.54 15.11 -16.69
N LEU A 208 -2.77 13.81 -16.47
CA LEU A 208 -2.80 12.78 -17.52
C LEU A 208 -3.93 11.79 -17.25
N PRO A 209 -4.46 11.11 -18.29
CA PRO A 209 -5.39 10.02 -18.10
C PRO A 209 -4.66 8.82 -17.46
N PRO A 210 -5.37 7.88 -16.80
CA PRO A 210 -4.77 6.64 -16.31
C PRO A 210 -4.10 5.87 -17.46
N MET A 211 -2.98 5.22 -17.19
CA MET A 211 -2.22 4.47 -18.20
C MET A 211 -1.89 3.07 -17.67
N ILE A 212 -1.86 2.10 -18.55
CA ILE A 212 -1.42 0.73 -18.25
C ILE A 212 -0.22 0.33 -19.07
N ARG A 213 0.66 -0.50 -18.51
CA ARG A 213 1.78 -1.12 -19.22
C ARG A 213 1.40 -2.53 -19.63
N VAL A 214 1.36 -2.79 -20.93
CA VAL A 214 1.05 -4.12 -21.49
C VAL A 214 2.17 -4.52 -22.44
N ASN A 215 2.79 -5.67 -22.22
CA ASN A 215 3.93 -6.19 -22.99
C ASN A 215 5.13 -5.23 -23.11
N GLY A 216 5.31 -4.37 -22.09
CA GLY A 216 6.38 -3.36 -22.05
C GLY A 216 5.95 -1.97 -22.52
N ASP A 217 4.87 -1.84 -23.29
CA ASP A 217 4.39 -0.57 -23.83
C ASP A 217 3.38 0.11 -22.90
N ILE A 218 3.52 1.43 -22.70
CA ILE A 218 2.54 2.23 -21.95
C ILE A 218 1.41 2.63 -22.90
N ARG A 219 0.16 2.35 -22.47
CA ARG A 219 -1.07 2.68 -23.20
C ARG A 219 -1.99 3.52 -22.33
N ARG A 220 -2.54 4.59 -22.91
CA ARG A 220 -3.55 5.42 -22.22
C ARG A 220 -4.88 4.67 -22.17
N ILE A 221 -5.56 4.77 -21.04
CA ILE A 221 -6.96 4.36 -20.93
C ILE A 221 -7.81 5.53 -21.44
N ASN A 222 -8.87 5.24 -22.17
CA ASN A 222 -9.78 6.27 -22.71
C ASN A 222 -10.68 6.83 -21.59
N LEU A 223 -10.08 7.60 -20.69
CA LEU A 223 -10.70 8.28 -19.56
C LEU A 223 -10.17 9.72 -19.53
N PRO A 224 -10.87 10.66 -18.86
CA PRO A 224 -10.40 12.04 -18.73
C PRO A 224 -9.09 12.14 -17.95
N ASP A 225 -8.38 13.26 -18.13
CA ASP A 225 -7.19 13.59 -17.36
C ASP A 225 -7.54 13.72 -15.88
N MET A 226 -6.71 13.15 -15.01
CA MET A 226 -6.91 13.19 -13.57
C MET A 226 -6.27 14.45 -12.97
N SER A 227 -7.00 15.18 -12.15
CA SER A 227 -6.43 16.26 -11.36
C SER A 227 -5.52 15.74 -10.24
N HIS A 228 -4.64 16.61 -9.71
CA HIS A 228 -3.85 16.28 -8.51
C HIS A 228 -4.74 15.75 -7.36
N GLN A 229 -5.87 16.40 -7.13
CA GLN A 229 -6.77 16.01 -6.04
C GLN A 229 -7.34 14.61 -6.23
N VAL A 230 -7.76 14.24 -7.43
CA VAL A 230 -8.30 12.91 -7.76
C VAL A 230 -7.24 11.82 -7.54
N VAL A 231 -6.02 12.03 -8.06
CA VAL A 231 -4.92 11.05 -7.87
C VAL A 231 -4.54 10.94 -6.39
N HIS A 232 -4.42 12.08 -5.69
CA HIS A 232 -4.11 12.10 -4.26
C HIS A 232 -5.16 11.36 -3.43
N GLU A 233 -6.45 11.61 -3.64
CA GLU A 233 -7.53 10.92 -2.94
C GLU A 233 -7.49 9.42 -3.19
N MET A 234 -7.36 8.98 -4.46
CA MET A 234 -7.30 7.55 -4.82
C MET A 234 -6.14 6.82 -4.12
N VAL A 235 -4.97 7.47 -4.06
CA VAL A 235 -3.77 6.88 -3.46
C VAL A 235 -3.84 6.91 -1.94
N TYR A 236 -4.37 7.99 -1.37
CA TYR A 236 -4.51 8.17 0.06
C TYR A 236 -5.55 7.23 0.69
N ASP A 237 -6.62 6.90 -0.05
CA ASP A 237 -7.69 6.00 0.39
C ASP A 237 -7.19 4.56 0.63
N ILE A 238 -6.15 4.11 -0.07
CA ILE A 238 -5.57 2.76 0.07
C ILE A 238 -4.42 2.69 1.07
N MET A 239 -3.98 3.82 1.64
CA MET A 239 -2.89 3.88 2.62
C MET A 239 -3.43 3.73 4.04
N ASN A 240 -2.70 2.99 4.88
CA ASN A 240 -2.89 3.04 6.32
C ASN A 240 -2.30 4.32 6.94
N ASP A 241 -2.60 4.60 8.21
CA ASP A 241 -2.19 5.85 8.87
C ASP A 241 -0.66 6.02 8.94
N GLY A 242 0.10 4.94 9.11
CA GLY A 242 1.57 4.96 9.09
C GLY A 242 2.12 5.34 7.71
N GLN A 243 1.56 4.76 6.65
CA GLN A 243 1.94 5.04 5.26
C GLN A 243 1.59 6.48 4.87
N ARG A 244 0.40 6.98 5.30
CA ARG A 244 -0.02 8.37 5.10
C ARG A 244 0.98 9.34 5.72
N LYS A 245 1.41 9.05 6.96
CA LYS A 245 2.41 9.88 7.65
C LYS A 245 3.74 9.90 6.90
N VAL A 246 4.24 8.75 6.45
CA VAL A 246 5.47 8.68 5.65
C VAL A 246 5.33 9.46 4.34
N TYR A 247 4.20 9.30 3.64
CA TYR A 247 3.93 10.01 2.39
C TYR A 247 3.86 11.53 2.56
N GLU A 248 3.28 12.02 3.67
CA GLU A 248 3.24 13.45 4.00
C GLU A 248 4.62 14.02 4.37
N GLU A 249 5.46 13.23 5.07
CA GLU A 249 6.78 13.66 5.52
C GLU A 249 7.86 13.54 4.43
N GLN A 250 7.84 12.44 3.65
CA GLN A 250 8.90 12.12 2.68
C GLN A 250 8.50 12.42 1.24
N LEU A 251 7.22 12.73 0.97
CA LEU A 251 6.63 12.98 -0.35
C LEU A 251 6.63 11.77 -1.29
N GLU A 252 7.03 10.60 -0.77
CA GLU A 252 7.02 9.32 -1.46
C GLU A 252 6.86 8.17 -0.45
N VAL A 253 6.24 7.06 -0.90
CA VAL A 253 6.11 5.85 -0.09
C VAL A 253 5.96 4.62 -0.97
N ASP A 254 6.67 3.54 -0.60
CA ASP A 254 6.50 2.19 -1.17
C ASP A 254 5.69 1.34 -0.20
N PHE A 255 4.70 0.61 -0.71
CA PHE A 255 3.91 -0.35 0.09
C PHE A 255 3.26 -1.40 -0.80
N SER A 256 2.74 -2.44 -0.18
CA SER A 256 1.91 -3.42 -0.87
C SER A 256 0.52 -3.51 -0.22
N PHE A 257 -0.50 -3.81 -1.02
CA PHE A 257 -1.84 -4.10 -0.53
C PHE A 257 -2.53 -5.14 -1.42
N GLU A 258 -3.54 -5.77 -0.88
CA GLU A 258 -4.31 -6.79 -1.57
C GLU A 258 -5.74 -6.33 -1.77
N VAL A 259 -6.24 -6.47 -3.00
CA VAL A 259 -7.66 -6.35 -3.29
C VAL A 259 -8.23 -7.76 -3.30
N PRO A 260 -9.08 -8.13 -2.32
CA PRO A 260 -9.66 -9.46 -2.24
C PRO A 260 -10.28 -9.91 -3.56
N THR A 261 -10.04 -11.17 -3.97
CA THR A 261 -10.53 -11.77 -5.21
C THR A 261 -9.94 -11.21 -6.52
N LEU A 262 -9.12 -10.16 -6.47
CA LEU A 262 -8.55 -9.56 -7.67
C LEU A 262 -7.05 -9.86 -7.80
N ALA A 263 -6.22 -9.22 -7.00
CA ALA A 263 -4.76 -9.39 -6.99
C ALA A 263 -4.12 -8.64 -5.82
N ARG A 264 -2.85 -8.94 -5.54
CA ARG A 264 -1.98 -8.11 -4.71
C ARG A 264 -1.23 -7.12 -5.60
N PHE A 265 -0.99 -5.93 -5.07
CA PHE A 265 -0.30 -4.85 -5.78
C PHE A 265 0.84 -4.28 -4.94
N ARG A 266 1.99 -4.05 -5.58
CA ARG A 266 3.03 -3.18 -5.05
C ARG A 266 2.81 -1.78 -5.57
N VAL A 267 2.81 -0.80 -4.69
CA VAL A 267 2.55 0.60 -5.00
C VAL A 267 3.77 1.43 -4.65
N ASN A 268 4.20 2.24 -5.59
CA ASN A 268 5.06 3.38 -5.33
C ASN A 268 4.24 4.65 -5.56
N ALA A 269 3.98 5.39 -4.49
CA ALA A 269 3.29 6.68 -4.53
C ALA A 269 4.30 7.80 -4.31
N PHE A 270 4.20 8.87 -5.09
CA PHE A 270 5.16 9.97 -5.08
C PHE A 270 4.52 11.29 -5.49
N ASN A 271 5.17 12.39 -5.14
CA ASN A 271 4.82 13.72 -5.62
C ASN A 271 5.78 14.14 -6.75
N GLN A 272 5.24 14.82 -7.75
CA GLN A 272 5.97 15.38 -8.89
C GLN A 272 5.42 16.78 -9.25
N ASN A 273 6.04 17.49 -10.22
CA ASN A 273 5.72 18.91 -10.50
C ASN A 273 4.24 19.20 -10.82
N ARG A 274 3.48 18.26 -11.36
CA ARG A 274 2.05 18.42 -11.63
C ARG A 274 1.16 18.00 -10.45
N GLY A 275 1.73 17.35 -9.42
CA GLY A 275 1.03 16.85 -8.24
C GLY A 275 1.28 15.37 -7.99
N ALA A 276 0.34 14.67 -7.36
CA ALA A 276 0.48 13.27 -7.00
C ALA A 276 0.63 12.36 -8.22
N GLY A 277 1.39 11.30 -8.03
CA GLY A 277 1.53 10.19 -8.96
C GLY A 277 1.64 8.86 -8.22
N ALA A 278 1.27 7.76 -8.87
CA ALA A 278 1.47 6.43 -8.34
C ALA A 278 1.64 5.39 -9.45
N VAL A 279 2.43 4.38 -9.16
CA VAL A 279 2.60 3.21 -10.02
C VAL A 279 2.20 1.97 -9.23
N PHE A 280 1.25 1.22 -9.77
CA PHE A 280 0.75 -0.02 -9.20
C PHE A 280 1.27 -1.18 -10.02
N ARG A 281 2.13 -1.99 -9.47
CA ARG A 281 2.59 -3.23 -10.10
C ARG A 281 1.71 -4.38 -9.68
N THR A 282 1.10 -5.07 -10.64
CA THR A 282 0.32 -6.27 -10.37
C THR A 282 1.25 -7.42 -9.96
N ILE A 283 1.00 -7.99 -8.80
CA ILE A 283 1.67 -9.19 -8.30
C ILE A 283 0.83 -10.41 -8.70
N PRO A 284 1.40 -11.37 -9.44
CA PRO A 284 0.66 -12.55 -9.83
C PRO A 284 0.15 -13.35 -8.62
N SER A 285 -1.12 -13.71 -8.60
CA SER A 285 -1.72 -14.52 -7.54
C SER A 285 -1.37 -16.01 -7.63
N LYS A 286 -0.97 -16.47 -8.82
CA LYS A 286 -0.62 -17.87 -9.07
C LYS A 286 0.89 -18.04 -9.14
N VAL A 287 1.45 -18.89 -8.27
CA VAL A 287 2.81 -19.38 -8.39
C VAL A 287 2.86 -20.37 -9.56
N LEU A 288 3.80 -20.16 -10.48
CA LEU A 288 4.05 -21.09 -11.59
C LEU A 288 4.92 -22.25 -11.10
N THR A 289 4.68 -23.45 -11.62
CA THR A 289 5.53 -24.60 -11.33
C THR A 289 6.86 -24.53 -12.11
N LEU A 290 7.85 -25.33 -11.71
CA LEU A 290 9.10 -25.48 -12.46
C LEU A 290 8.85 -26.01 -13.88
N GLU A 291 7.83 -26.83 -14.07
CA GLU A 291 7.37 -27.33 -15.36
C GLU A 291 6.77 -26.21 -16.22
N ASP A 292 5.89 -25.38 -15.65
CA ASP A 292 5.29 -24.23 -16.35
C ASP A 292 6.37 -23.26 -16.86
N LEU A 293 7.47 -23.14 -16.10
CA LEU A 293 8.62 -22.31 -16.46
C LEU A 293 9.57 -22.98 -17.48
N ASN A 294 9.34 -24.25 -17.83
CA ASN A 294 10.29 -25.07 -18.58
C ASN A 294 11.70 -25.03 -17.97
N ALA A 295 11.76 -25.04 -16.63
CA ALA A 295 13.03 -24.97 -15.89
C ALA A 295 13.86 -26.24 -16.10
N PRO A 296 15.20 -26.14 -16.14
CA PRO A 296 16.08 -27.31 -16.18
C PRO A 296 15.81 -28.28 -15.02
N LYS A 297 15.83 -29.58 -15.29
CA LYS A 297 15.54 -30.64 -14.27
C LYS A 297 16.39 -30.50 -13.02
N ILE A 298 17.63 -30.03 -13.16
CA ILE A 298 18.57 -29.80 -12.05
C ILE A 298 18.02 -28.85 -10.98
N PHE A 299 17.04 -27.99 -11.31
CA PHE A 299 16.44 -27.07 -10.32
C PHE A 299 15.71 -27.82 -9.20
N LYS A 300 15.10 -28.97 -9.52
CA LYS A 300 14.49 -29.85 -8.51
C LYS A 300 15.53 -30.47 -7.57
N GLU A 301 16.67 -30.88 -8.12
CA GLU A 301 17.77 -31.42 -7.33
C GLU A 301 18.42 -30.35 -6.45
N ILE A 302 18.52 -29.12 -6.98
CA ILE A 302 19.02 -27.95 -6.22
C ILE A 302 18.04 -27.60 -5.10
N ALA A 303 16.74 -27.62 -5.36
CA ALA A 303 15.70 -27.28 -4.39
C ALA A 303 15.59 -28.30 -3.25
N ASN A 304 15.94 -29.56 -3.50
CA ASN A 304 15.93 -30.65 -2.50
C ASN A 304 17.26 -30.84 -1.77
N GLN A 305 18.17 -29.88 -1.83
CA GLN A 305 19.40 -29.95 -1.04
C GLN A 305 19.06 -29.84 0.46
N PRO A 306 19.67 -30.67 1.33
CA PRO A 306 19.31 -30.68 2.74
C PRO A 306 19.77 -29.41 3.49
N ARG A 307 20.80 -28.73 2.99
CA ARG A 307 21.37 -27.48 3.57
C ARG A 307 22.33 -26.83 2.60
N GLY A 308 22.67 -25.58 2.86
CA GLY A 308 23.62 -24.79 2.12
C GLY A 308 22.97 -23.59 1.46
N ILE A 309 23.68 -22.87 0.61
CA ILE A 309 23.19 -21.66 -0.03
C ILE A 309 23.01 -21.85 -1.53
N VAL A 310 21.86 -21.45 -2.03
CA VAL A 310 21.48 -21.41 -3.44
C VAL A 310 21.19 -19.96 -3.82
N LEU A 311 21.85 -19.48 -4.86
CA LEU A 311 21.74 -18.08 -5.29
C LEU A 311 21.10 -17.98 -6.66
N VAL A 312 20.02 -17.20 -6.77
CA VAL A 312 19.39 -16.86 -8.06
C VAL A 312 19.71 -15.41 -8.37
N THR A 313 20.42 -15.18 -9.48
CA THR A 313 20.96 -13.86 -9.79
C THR A 313 20.57 -13.38 -11.18
N GLY A 314 20.78 -12.12 -11.47
CA GLY A 314 20.45 -11.50 -12.75
C GLY A 314 19.89 -10.08 -12.58
N PRO A 315 19.76 -9.32 -13.66
CA PRO A 315 19.26 -7.95 -13.61
C PRO A 315 17.79 -7.89 -13.11
N THR A 316 17.35 -6.70 -12.76
CA THR A 316 15.92 -6.48 -12.42
C THR A 316 15.03 -6.89 -13.60
N GLY A 317 13.96 -7.61 -13.30
CA GLY A 317 13.03 -8.12 -14.32
C GLY A 317 13.52 -9.36 -15.07
N SER A 318 14.60 -10.03 -14.61
CA SER A 318 15.07 -11.30 -15.20
C SER A 318 14.25 -12.53 -14.77
N GLY A 319 13.26 -12.38 -13.88
CA GLY A 319 12.39 -13.46 -13.41
C GLY A 319 12.93 -14.24 -12.20
N LYS A 320 13.88 -13.68 -11.43
CA LYS A 320 14.45 -14.32 -10.22
C LYS A 320 13.38 -14.76 -9.23
N SER A 321 12.51 -13.84 -8.85
CA SER A 321 11.44 -14.10 -7.87
C SER A 321 10.48 -15.16 -8.36
N THR A 322 10.14 -15.18 -9.65
CA THR A 322 9.30 -16.21 -10.26
C THR A 322 9.96 -17.61 -10.17
N THR A 323 11.25 -17.68 -10.47
CA THR A 323 12.02 -18.93 -10.38
C THR A 323 12.13 -19.41 -8.94
N LEU A 324 12.44 -18.51 -8.01
CA LEU A 324 12.51 -18.84 -6.57
C LEU A 324 11.15 -19.27 -6.03
N ALA A 325 10.07 -18.56 -6.39
CA ALA A 325 8.72 -18.96 -6.00
C ALA A 325 8.38 -20.38 -6.48
N ALA A 326 8.75 -20.71 -7.71
CA ALA A 326 8.55 -22.08 -8.24
C ALA A 326 9.41 -23.12 -7.49
N MET A 327 10.64 -22.79 -7.11
CA MET A 327 11.50 -23.68 -6.32
C MET A 327 10.97 -23.86 -4.90
N VAL A 328 10.52 -22.80 -4.24
CA VAL A 328 9.88 -22.84 -2.92
C VAL A 328 8.59 -23.64 -2.96
N ASP A 329 7.76 -23.41 -3.98
CA ASP A 329 6.51 -24.18 -4.14
C ASP A 329 6.76 -25.66 -4.37
N PHE A 330 7.81 -26.01 -5.12
CA PHE A 330 8.25 -27.40 -5.30
C PHE A 330 8.64 -28.06 -3.97
N VAL A 331 9.41 -27.36 -3.11
CA VAL A 331 9.74 -27.85 -1.75
C VAL A 331 8.48 -28.00 -0.91
N ASN A 332 7.59 -27.02 -0.94
CA ASN A 332 6.31 -27.02 -0.23
C ASN A 332 5.39 -28.18 -0.62
N GLU A 333 5.52 -28.71 -1.84
CA GLU A 333 4.78 -29.89 -2.31
C GLU A 333 5.47 -31.23 -2.00
N SER A 334 6.81 -31.23 -1.94
CA SER A 334 7.59 -32.47 -1.83
C SER A 334 7.93 -32.83 -0.38
N GLU A 335 8.25 -31.85 0.47
CA GLU A 335 8.81 -32.02 1.80
C GLU A 335 7.85 -31.63 2.91
N TYR A 336 8.05 -32.18 4.13
CA TYR A 336 7.40 -31.77 5.36
C TYR A 336 8.40 -30.96 6.19
N GLY A 337 8.21 -29.65 6.25
CA GLY A 337 9.16 -28.77 6.93
C GLY A 337 8.61 -27.37 7.15
N HIS A 338 9.48 -26.45 7.56
CA HIS A 338 9.16 -25.06 7.78
C HIS A 338 9.96 -24.18 6.81
N ILE A 339 9.26 -23.42 6.00
CA ILE A 339 9.83 -22.44 5.06
C ILE A 339 9.59 -21.04 5.61
N LEU A 340 10.65 -20.30 5.84
CA LEU A 340 10.59 -18.90 6.23
C LEU A 340 11.05 -18.02 5.07
N THR A 341 10.26 -16.99 4.71
CA THR A 341 10.71 -15.98 3.74
C THR A 341 10.85 -14.61 4.38
N VAL A 342 11.85 -13.86 3.93
CA VAL A 342 12.06 -12.45 4.28
C VAL A 342 12.19 -11.67 2.98
N GLU A 343 11.25 -10.76 2.71
CA GLU A 343 11.11 -10.10 1.41
C GLU A 343 10.82 -8.58 1.57
N ASP A 344 11.08 -7.81 0.51
CA ASP A 344 10.87 -6.35 0.49
C ASP A 344 10.42 -5.87 -0.91
N PRO A 345 9.09 -5.89 -1.18
CA PRO A 345 8.01 -6.60 -0.47
C PRO A 345 7.87 -8.07 -0.89
N ILE A 346 6.86 -8.79 -0.31
CA ILE A 346 6.46 -10.12 -0.75
C ILE A 346 5.96 -10.07 -2.18
N GLU A 347 6.63 -10.78 -3.11
CA GLU A 347 6.26 -10.84 -4.54
C GLU A 347 5.29 -11.99 -4.87
N PHE A 348 5.30 -13.08 -4.11
CA PHE A 348 4.37 -14.21 -4.28
C PHE A 348 3.87 -14.68 -2.93
N VAL A 349 2.55 -14.81 -2.79
CA VAL A 349 1.95 -15.38 -1.58
C VAL A 349 1.83 -16.89 -1.74
N HIS A 350 2.54 -17.61 -0.89
CA HIS A 350 2.52 -19.08 -0.85
C HIS A 350 1.43 -19.59 0.09
N GLN A 351 0.70 -20.58 -0.35
CA GLN A 351 -0.20 -21.34 0.52
C GLN A 351 0.57 -22.52 1.12
N SER A 352 0.48 -22.70 2.43
CA SER A 352 1.06 -23.88 3.09
C SER A 352 0.41 -25.16 2.55
N LYS A 353 1.24 -26.09 2.04
CA LYS A 353 0.82 -27.42 1.53
C LYS A 353 1.29 -28.50 2.50
N LYS A 354 2.46 -29.10 2.24
CA LYS A 354 3.11 -30.00 3.18
C LYS A 354 3.99 -29.25 4.18
N CYS A 355 4.61 -28.12 3.75
CA CYS A 355 5.36 -27.27 4.62
C CYS A 355 4.47 -26.22 5.31
N VAL A 356 4.88 -25.80 6.50
CA VAL A 356 4.44 -24.54 7.09
C VAL A 356 5.22 -23.42 6.43
N ILE A 357 4.56 -22.39 5.90
CA ILE A 357 5.22 -21.24 5.28
C ILE A 357 4.91 -19.97 6.07
N ASN A 358 5.96 -19.32 6.55
CA ASN A 358 5.90 -18.01 7.20
C ASN A 358 6.61 -16.97 6.34
N GLN A 359 5.85 -16.01 5.80
CA GLN A 359 6.37 -14.94 4.97
C GLN A 359 6.42 -13.63 5.74
N ARG A 360 7.60 -13.02 5.81
CA ARG A 360 7.85 -11.76 6.53
C ARG A 360 8.26 -10.67 5.54
N GLU A 361 7.48 -9.60 5.50
CA GLU A 361 7.76 -8.40 4.71
C GLU A 361 8.47 -7.36 5.55
N VAL A 362 9.52 -6.74 5.02
CA VAL A 362 10.22 -5.62 5.67
C VAL A 362 9.26 -4.43 5.77
N GLY A 363 9.23 -3.77 6.90
CA GLY A 363 8.28 -2.72 7.24
C GLY A 363 7.09 -3.26 8.03
N PRO A 364 6.15 -3.98 7.41
CA PRO A 364 4.97 -4.51 8.12
C PRO A 364 5.25 -5.58 9.16
N HIS A 365 6.20 -6.51 8.90
CA HIS A 365 6.41 -7.70 9.72
C HIS A 365 7.79 -7.77 10.39
N THR A 366 8.73 -6.95 9.94
CA THR A 366 10.09 -6.85 10.50
C THR A 366 10.71 -5.52 10.13
N HIS A 367 11.64 -5.02 10.94
CA HIS A 367 12.30 -3.74 10.67
C HIS A 367 13.44 -3.82 9.64
N SER A 368 14.03 -5.00 9.42
CA SER A 368 15.11 -5.20 8.45
C SER A 368 15.32 -6.68 8.15
N PHE A 369 16.02 -6.97 7.05
CA PHE A 369 16.46 -8.33 6.72
C PHE A 369 17.31 -8.94 7.83
N SER A 370 18.26 -8.20 8.36
CA SER A 370 19.17 -8.68 9.41
C SER A 370 18.41 -9.00 10.72
N ASN A 371 17.44 -8.18 11.12
CA ASN A 371 16.61 -8.47 12.30
C ASN A 371 15.77 -9.74 12.11
N ALA A 372 15.15 -9.88 10.95
CA ALA A 372 14.39 -11.08 10.62
C ALA A 372 15.25 -12.34 10.63
N LEU A 373 16.44 -12.31 10.01
CA LEU A 373 17.35 -13.46 9.94
C LEU A 373 17.93 -13.86 11.30
N ARG A 374 18.25 -12.89 12.18
CA ARG A 374 18.65 -13.19 13.57
C ARG A 374 17.53 -13.91 14.34
N SER A 375 16.29 -13.58 14.10
CA SER A 375 15.14 -14.26 14.69
C SER A 375 14.93 -15.62 14.05
N ALA A 376 15.02 -15.71 12.73
CA ALA A 376 14.82 -16.91 11.92
C ALA A 376 15.57 -18.13 12.46
N LEU A 377 16.84 -17.97 12.86
CA LEU A 377 17.67 -19.04 13.45
C LEU A 377 17.10 -19.64 14.75
N ARG A 378 16.03 -19.07 15.32
CA ARG A 378 15.31 -19.57 16.51
C ARG A 378 13.86 -19.95 16.22
N GLU A 379 13.44 -19.85 14.96
CA GLU A 379 12.08 -20.14 14.52
C GLU A 379 11.96 -21.54 13.92
N ASP A 380 13.00 -22.38 14.04
CA ASP A 380 13.08 -23.75 13.56
C ASP A 380 12.78 -23.90 12.05
N PRO A 381 13.38 -23.10 11.16
CA PRO A 381 13.17 -23.25 9.73
C PRO A 381 14.08 -24.32 9.13
N ASP A 382 13.58 -25.09 8.18
CA ASP A 382 14.40 -25.95 7.31
C ASP A 382 14.91 -25.18 6.10
N VAL A 383 14.07 -24.29 5.58
CA VAL A 383 14.34 -23.48 4.39
C VAL A 383 14.14 -21.99 4.69
N ILE A 384 15.11 -21.17 4.30
CA ILE A 384 15.05 -19.71 4.44
C ILE A 384 15.17 -19.08 3.06
N LEU A 385 14.20 -18.25 2.65
CA LEU A 385 14.30 -17.41 1.46
C LEU A 385 14.60 -15.97 1.85
N ILE A 386 15.66 -15.40 1.26
CA ILE A 386 16.05 -14.01 1.43
C ILE A 386 15.82 -13.29 0.10
N GLY A 387 14.85 -12.40 0.07
CA GLY A 387 14.41 -11.72 -1.13
C GLY A 387 15.56 -10.99 -1.84
N GLU A 388 16.44 -10.31 -1.08
CA GLU A 388 17.64 -9.69 -1.63
C GLU A 388 18.77 -9.57 -0.58
N MET A 389 20.00 -9.91 -0.98
CA MET A 389 21.20 -9.79 -0.15
C MET A 389 22.04 -8.59 -0.61
N ARG A 390 21.83 -7.42 0.01
CA ARG A 390 22.52 -6.17 -0.37
C ARG A 390 23.67 -5.79 0.54
N ASP A 391 23.52 -6.04 1.83
CA ASP A 391 24.42 -5.56 2.87
C ASP A 391 25.24 -6.70 3.50
N LEU A 392 26.35 -6.34 4.12
CA LEU A 392 27.31 -7.23 4.76
C LEU A 392 26.64 -8.11 5.82
N GLU A 393 25.78 -7.53 6.64
CA GLU A 393 25.20 -8.24 7.77
C GLU A 393 24.20 -9.31 7.31
N THR A 394 23.34 -8.98 6.34
CA THR A 394 22.42 -9.93 5.71
C THR A 394 23.16 -11.10 5.06
N ILE A 395 24.26 -10.81 4.33
CA ILE A 395 25.08 -11.85 3.70
C ILE A 395 25.75 -12.75 4.75
N ARG A 396 26.29 -12.16 5.83
CA ARG A 396 26.91 -12.91 6.93
C ARG A 396 25.91 -13.87 7.59
N LEU A 397 24.72 -13.39 7.92
CA LEU A 397 23.67 -14.19 8.53
C LEU A 397 23.17 -15.31 7.60
N ALA A 398 23.08 -15.04 6.30
CA ALA A 398 22.71 -16.04 5.28
C ALA A 398 23.75 -17.17 5.20
N LEU A 399 25.05 -16.83 5.19
CA LEU A 399 26.13 -17.81 5.20
C LEU A 399 26.13 -18.62 6.50
N THR A 400 25.95 -17.97 7.64
CA THR A 400 25.85 -18.65 8.94
C THR A 400 24.67 -19.63 8.96
N ALA A 401 23.48 -19.23 8.50
CA ALA A 401 22.33 -20.12 8.41
C ALA A 401 22.62 -21.34 7.52
N ALA A 402 23.26 -21.12 6.36
CA ALA A 402 23.62 -22.20 5.44
C ALA A 402 24.66 -23.19 6.03
N GLU A 403 25.59 -22.72 6.86
CA GLU A 403 26.55 -23.57 7.57
C GLU A 403 25.90 -24.35 8.73
N THR A 404 24.98 -23.71 9.46
CA THR A 404 24.36 -24.28 10.65
C THR A 404 23.24 -25.28 10.35
N GLY A 405 22.96 -25.58 9.07
CA GLY A 405 22.09 -26.70 8.71
C GLY A 405 20.88 -26.34 7.85
N HIS A 406 20.65 -25.08 7.53
CA HIS A 406 19.48 -24.62 6.78
C HIS A 406 19.76 -24.58 5.27
N LEU A 407 18.72 -24.80 4.45
CA LEU A 407 18.76 -24.50 3.02
C LEU A 407 18.39 -23.03 2.83
N VAL A 408 19.33 -22.22 2.32
CA VAL A 408 19.13 -20.78 2.12
C VAL A 408 19.00 -20.48 0.64
N PHE A 409 17.89 -19.89 0.23
CA PHE A 409 17.72 -19.27 -1.07
C PHE A 409 17.96 -17.77 -0.96
N GLY A 410 18.73 -17.19 -1.88
CA GLY A 410 18.98 -15.76 -1.88
C GLY A 410 19.08 -15.18 -3.28
N THR A 411 18.86 -13.85 -3.39
CA THR A 411 19.05 -13.15 -4.67
C THR A 411 20.14 -12.09 -4.62
N LEU A 412 20.79 -11.90 -5.78
CA LEU A 412 21.68 -10.77 -6.07
C LEU A 412 21.43 -10.26 -7.50
N HIS A 413 21.97 -9.08 -7.81
CA HIS A 413 21.83 -8.45 -9.14
C HIS A 413 23.06 -8.62 -10.04
N THR A 414 23.79 -9.70 -9.89
CA THR A 414 24.97 -10.02 -10.71
C THR A 414 24.58 -10.74 -11.98
N SER A 415 25.40 -10.62 -13.03
CA SER A 415 25.12 -11.14 -14.38
C SER A 415 25.78 -12.49 -14.70
N SER A 416 26.55 -13.06 -13.76
CA SER A 416 27.16 -14.39 -13.91
C SER A 416 27.46 -15.01 -12.55
N ALA A 417 27.62 -16.34 -12.51
CA ALA A 417 27.94 -17.09 -11.30
C ALA A 417 29.30 -16.64 -10.70
N ALA A 418 30.31 -16.48 -11.53
CA ALA A 418 31.63 -16.00 -11.10
C ALA A 418 31.55 -14.63 -10.43
N LYS A 419 30.89 -13.65 -11.09
CA LYS A 419 30.67 -12.31 -10.50
C LYS A 419 29.84 -12.33 -9.23
N THR A 420 29.02 -13.34 -9.04
CA THR A 420 28.23 -13.49 -7.81
C THR A 420 29.15 -13.83 -6.63
N ILE A 421 30.10 -14.73 -6.83
CA ILE A 421 31.06 -15.09 -5.81
C ILE A 421 31.93 -13.87 -5.43
N ASP A 422 32.47 -13.16 -6.41
CA ASP A 422 33.25 -11.94 -6.18
C ASP A 422 32.42 -10.91 -5.40
N ARG A 423 31.18 -10.68 -5.82
CA ARG A 423 30.28 -9.68 -5.18
C ARG A 423 30.04 -9.98 -3.71
N ILE A 424 29.83 -11.25 -3.35
CA ILE A 424 29.64 -11.65 -1.95
C ILE A 424 30.91 -11.37 -1.14
N VAL A 425 32.06 -11.77 -1.65
CA VAL A 425 33.35 -11.60 -0.94
C VAL A 425 33.73 -10.12 -0.84
N ASP A 426 33.45 -9.33 -1.86
CA ASP A 426 33.86 -7.92 -1.93
C ASP A 426 33.11 -6.99 -0.98
N VAL A 427 31.93 -7.39 -0.49
CA VAL A 427 31.20 -6.63 0.53
C VAL A 427 31.94 -6.61 1.87
N PHE A 428 32.78 -7.60 2.13
CA PHE A 428 33.50 -7.75 3.41
C PHE A 428 34.85 -7.00 3.45
N PRO A 429 35.23 -6.53 4.65
CA PRO A 429 36.57 -5.99 4.86
C PRO A 429 37.69 -6.98 4.46
N ALA A 430 38.83 -6.46 4.04
CA ALA A 430 39.96 -7.28 3.56
C ALA A 430 40.38 -8.39 4.54
N ALA A 431 40.36 -8.10 5.84
CA ALA A 431 40.72 -9.05 6.89
C ALA A 431 39.77 -10.25 7.01
N GLU A 432 38.53 -10.12 6.51
CA GLU A 432 37.49 -11.16 6.63
C GLU A 432 37.29 -11.95 5.33
N LYS A 433 37.82 -11.46 4.20
CA LYS A 433 37.57 -12.05 2.87
C LYS A 433 38.01 -13.53 2.77
N GLU A 434 39.09 -13.92 3.43
CA GLU A 434 39.55 -15.31 3.42
C GLU A 434 38.57 -16.22 4.17
N MET A 435 38.13 -15.81 5.34
CA MET A 435 37.11 -16.52 6.13
C MET A 435 35.82 -16.66 5.35
N VAL A 436 35.34 -15.57 4.73
CA VAL A 436 34.12 -15.58 3.93
C VAL A 436 34.22 -16.51 2.72
N ARG A 437 35.35 -16.54 2.02
CA ARG A 437 35.62 -17.52 0.95
C ARG A 437 35.54 -18.95 1.46
N SER A 438 36.12 -19.23 2.63
CA SER A 438 36.03 -20.54 3.27
C SER A 438 34.58 -20.92 3.55
N MET A 439 33.84 -20.08 4.27
CA MET A 439 32.41 -20.29 4.56
C MET A 439 31.58 -20.51 3.28
N LEU A 440 31.74 -19.64 2.30
CA LEU A 440 31.02 -19.73 1.02
C LEU A 440 31.41 -21.03 0.28
N SER A 441 32.70 -21.44 0.28
CA SER A 441 33.13 -22.67 -0.37
C SER A 441 32.49 -23.92 0.21
N GLU A 442 32.22 -23.96 1.51
CA GLU A 442 31.58 -25.10 2.18
C GLU A 442 30.05 -25.11 2.00
N SER A 443 29.43 -23.89 2.04
CA SER A 443 27.97 -23.74 2.02
C SER A 443 27.37 -23.71 0.63
N ILE A 444 28.10 -23.27 -0.42
CA ILE A 444 27.52 -23.11 -1.77
C ILE A 444 27.01 -24.42 -2.36
N ARG A 445 25.77 -24.43 -2.85
CA ARG A 445 25.17 -25.54 -3.59
C ARG A 445 25.01 -25.20 -5.06
N ALA A 446 24.47 -24.04 -5.37
CA ALA A 446 24.32 -23.60 -6.76
C ALA A 446 24.28 -22.07 -6.87
N VAL A 447 24.69 -21.58 -8.04
CA VAL A 447 24.39 -20.22 -8.50
C VAL A 447 23.71 -20.32 -9.84
N ILE A 448 22.51 -19.75 -9.95
CA ILE A 448 21.69 -19.70 -11.16
C ILE A 448 21.64 -18.24 -11.61
N SER A 449 22.38 -17.89 -12.65
CA SER A 449 22.30 -16.54 -13.22
C SER A 449 21.34 -16.52 -14.39
N GLN A 450 20.33 -15.65 -14.35
CA GLN A 450 19.16 -15.71 -15.22
C GLN A 450 18.97 -14.40 -16.00
N THR A 451 18.60 -14.53 -17.27
CA THR A 451 18.13 -13.45 -18.11
C THR A 451 16.89 -13.85 -18.90
N LEU A 452 15.99 -12.91 -19.21
CA LEU A 452 14.82 -13.15 -20.05
C LEU A 452 15.06 -12.66 -21.47
N LEU A 453 14.63 -13.48 -22.44
CA LEU A 453 14.63 -13.17 -23.87
C LEU A 453 13.20 -13.18 -24.41
N LYS A 454 12.94 -12.40 -25.45
CA LYS A 454 11.69 -12.47 -26.20
C LYS A 454 11.62 -13.78 -26.99
N THR A 455 10.48 -14.45 -26.94
CA THR A 455 10.24 -15.61 -27.79
C THR A 455 10.21 -15.21 -29.26
N LYS A 456 10.55 -16.14 -30.17
CA LYS A 456 10.62 -15.87 -31.61
C LYS A 456 9.29 -15.41 -32.21
N ASP A 457 8.18 -15.89 -31.67
CA ASP A 457 6.82 -15.51 -32.03
C ASP A 457 6.38 -14.16 -31.45
N GLY A 458 7.20 -13.55 -30.58
CA GLY A 458 6.90 -12.26 -29.93
C GLY A 458 5.79 -12.30 -28.89
N THR A 459 5.21 -13.48 -28.57
CA THR A 459 4.05 -13.60 -27.67
C THR A 459 4.43 -13.66 -26.19
N GLY A 460 5.70 -14.02 -25.88
CA GLY A 460 6.14 -14.24 -24.51
C GLY A 460 7.62 -13.97 -24.28
N ARG A 461 8.11 -14.50 -23.17
CA ARG A 461 9.51 -14.48 -22.78
C ARG A 461 9.92 -15.86 -22.30
N VAL A 462 11.18 -16.23 -22.54
CA VAL A 462 11.81 -17.44 -22.07
C VAL A 462 13.06 -17.10 -21.28
N ALA A 463 13.34 -17.85 -20.22
CA ALA A 463 14.52 -17.65 -19.41
C ALA A 463 15.72 -18.41 -19.98
N ALA A 464 16.88 -17.74 -20.05
CA ALA A 464 18.16 -18.37 -20.24
C ALA A 464 18.96 -18.36 -18.94
N HIS A 465 19.63 -19.46 -18.64
CA HIS A 465 20.32 -19.68 -17.36
C HIS A 465 21.79 -20.04 -17.58
N GLU A 466 22.65 -19.39 -16.82
CA GLU A 466 23.96 -19.92 -16.45
C GLU A 466 23.80 -20.66 -15.13
N ILE A 467 24.26 -21.91 -15.05
CA ILE A 467 24.09 -22.77 -13.87
C ILE A 467 25.47 -23.26 -13.42
N MET A 468 25.85 -22.89 -12.21
CA MET A 468 27.04 -23.37 -11.53
C MET A 468 26.63 -24.21 -10.32
N ILE A 469 27.15 -25.43 -10.23
CA ILE A 469 26.93 -26.33 -9.09
C ILE A 469 28.18 -26.33 -8.19
N GLY A 470 27.98 -26.32 -6.88
CA GLY A 470 29.02 -26.34 -5.86
C GLY A 470 29.79 -27.66 -5.79
N THR A 471 30.39 -28.10 -6.90
CA THR A 471 31.25 -29.28 -6.95
C THR A 471 32.54 -29.05 -6.16
N PRO A 472 33.28 -30.12 -5.74
CA PRO A 472 34.59 -29.97 -5.07
C PRO A 472 35.56 -29.07 -5.84
N ALA A 473 35.55 -29.11 -7.20
CA ALA A 473 36.36 -28.26 -8.04
C ALA A 473 35.98 -26.77 -7.90
N ILE A 474 34.71 -26.45 -8.01
CA ILE A 474 34.19 -25.07 -7.83
C ILE A 474 34.50 -24.56 -6.42
N ARG A 475 34.25 -25.36 -5.38
CA ARG A 475 34.54 -25.00 -3.99
C ARG A 475 36.01 -24.66 -3.78
N ASN A 476 36.93 -25.46 -4.38
CA ASN A 476 38.35 -25.19 -4.31
C ASN A 476 38.72 -23.88 -5.02
N LEU A 477 38.16 -23.60 -6.21
CA LEU A 477 38.38 -22.34 -6.92
C LEU A 477 37.90 -21.11 -6.10
N ILE A 478 36.81 -21.25 -5.34
CA ILE A 478 36.33 -20.19 -4.43
C ILE A 478 37.35 -19.95 -3.32
N ARG A 479 37.82 -21.05 -2.65
CA ARG A 479 38.75 -20.98 -1.54
C ARG A 479 40.09 -20.35 -1.94
N GLU A 480 40.58 -20.72 -3.12
CA GLU A 480 41.82 -20.22 -3.66
C GLU A 480 41.72 -18.86 -4.37
N ASN A 481 40.56 -18.24 -4.38
CA ASN A 481 40.29 -16.97 -5.09
C ASN A 481 40.59 -17.04 -6.61
N LYS A 482 40.37 -18.21 -7.23
CA LYS A 482 40.61 -18.45 -8.66
C LYS A 482 39.31 -18.32 -9.48
N VAL A 483 38.56 -17.25 -9.25
CA VAL A 483 37.21 -17.03 -9.83
C VAL A 483 37.25 -17.03 -11.37
N ALA A 484 38.31 -16.53 -11.99
CA ALA A 484 38.46 -16.51 -13.45
C ALA A 484 38.44 -17.93 -14.08
N GLN A 485 38.81 -18.98 -13.34
CA GLN A 485 38.80 -20.36 -13.83
C GLN A 485 37.42 -21.04 -13.71
N MET A 486 36.47 -20.42 -13.01
CA MET A 486 35.14 -21.01 -12.81
C MET A 486 34.37 -21.16 -14.13
N TYR A 487 34.51 -20.21 -15.05
CA TYR A 487 33.84 -20.27 -16.36
C TYR A 487 34.18 -21.58 -17.10
N SER A 488 35.47 -21.94 -17.16
CA SER A 488 35.92 -23.19 -17.80
C SER A 488 35.34 -24.44 -17.10
N SER A 489 35.29 -24.40 -15.75
CA SER A 489 34.68 -25.48 -14.96
C SER A 489 33.18 -25.61 -15.21
N ILE A 490 32.47 -24.48 -15.35
CA ILE A 490 31.03 -24.48 -15.69
C ILE A 490 30.84 -25.05 -17.12
N GLN A 491 31.65 -24.61 -18.07
CA GLN A 491 31.58 -25.02 -19.47
C GLN A 491 31.75 -26.54 -19.67
N THR A 492 32.62 -27.14 -18.90
CA THR A 492 32.93 -28.59 -18.95
C THR A 492 32.06 -29.42 -18.03
N GLY A 493 31.31 -28.82 -17.12
CA GLY A 493 30.53 -29.49 -16.07
C GLY A 493 29.11 -29.90 -16.50
N GLN A 494 28.82 -30.09 -17.78
CA GLN A 494 27.49 -30.45 -18.27
C GLN A 494 26.94 -31.75 -17.69
N ASN A 495 27.82 -32.72 -17.41
CA ASN A 495 27.48 -34.02 -16.85
C ASN A 495 26.86 -33.93 -15.43
N VAL A 496 27.14 -32.85 -14.71
CA VAL A 496 26.56 -32.57 -13.38
C VAL A 496 25.47 -31.47 -13.43
N GLY A 497 24.98 -31.14 -14.63
CA GLY A 497 23.92 -30.16 -14.81
C GLY A 497 24.38 -28.70 -14.88
N MET A 498 25.69 -28.43 -14.92
CA MET A 498 26.21 -27.06 -15.16
C MET A 498 26.06 -26.68 -16.63
N GLN A 499 25.85 -25.42 -16.89
CA GLN A 499 25.86 -24.85 -18.24
C GLN A 499 26.25 -23.37 -18.20
N THR A 500 26.93 -22.91 -19.25
CA THR A 500 27.17 -21.49 -19.46
C THR A 500 25.93 -20.83 -20.07
N LEU A 501 25.84 -19.49 -19.96
CA LEU A 501 24.77 -18.74 -20.61
C LEU A 501 24.76 -18.97 -22.12
N ASP A 502 25.92 -18.98 -22.76
CA ASP A 502 26.04 -19.17 -24.22
C ASP A 502 25.57 -20.55 -24.68
N GLN A 503 25.89 -21.61 -23.91
CA GLN A 503 25.36 -22.96 -24.16
C GLN A 503 23.82 -23.01 -24.08
N CYS A 504 23.25 -22.37 -23.08
CA CYS A 504 21.79 -22.24 -22.94
C CYS A 504 21.17 -21.49 -24.12
N LEU A 505 21.76 -20.37 -24.52
CA LEU A 505 21.30 -19.56 -25.67
C LEU A 505 21.36 -20.35 -26.97
N GLN A 506 22.42 -21.11 -27.21
CA GLN A 506 22.53 -22.00 -28.37
C GLN A 506 21.44 -23.07 -28.39
N ASP A 507 21.11 -23.68 -27.24
CA ASP A 507 20.02 -24.64 -27.15
C ASP A 507 18.65 -24.00 -27.45
N LEU A 508 18.39 -22.82 -26.89
CA LEU A 508 17.15 -22.09 -27.14
C LEU A 508 16.98 -21.69 -28.63
N VAL A 509 18.08 -21.33 -29.32
CA VAL A 509 18.08 -21.06 -30.76
C VAL A 509 17.84 -22.36 -31.55
N LYS A 510 18.56 -23.47 -31.21
CA LYS A 510 18.36 -24.79 -31.85
C LYS A 510 16.93 -25.29 -31.72
N ARG A 511 16.31 -25.07 -30.57
CA ARG A 511 14.88 -25.41 -30.30
C ARG A 511 13.90 -24.43 -30.94
N ASN A 512 14.39 -23.42 -31.68
CA ASN A 512 13.58 -22.41 -32.35
C ASN A 512 12.69 -21.55 -31.42
N LEU A 513 13.05 -21.45 -30.14
CA LEU A 513 12.33 -20.67 -29.14
C LEU A 513 12.72 -19.18 -29.16
N VAL A 514 13.97 -18.89 -29.52
CA VAL A 514 14.54 -17.54 -29.57
C VAL A 514 15.20 -17.33 -30.93
N SER A 515 15.13 -16.09 -31.43
CA SER A 515 15.85 -15.74 -32.67
C SER A 515 17.36 -15.63 -32.41
N PRO A 516 18.24 -15.98 -33.38
CA PRO A 516 19.67 -15.79 -33.25
C PRO A 516 20.07 -14.34 -32.91
N ALA A 517 19.36 -13.36 -33.46
CA ALA A 517 19.60 -11.95 -33.21
C ALA A 517 19.35 -11.59 -31.72
N GLU A 518 18.25 -12.04 -31.14
CA GLU A 518 17.93 -11.82 -29.71
C GLU A 518 18.94 -12.55 -28.79
N ALA A 519 19.35 -13.78 -29.15
CA ALA A 519 20.34 -14.53 -28.40
C ALA A 519 21.71 -13.84 -28.41
N ARG A 520 22.16 -13.32 -29.57
CA ARG A 520 23.42 -12.56 -29.70
C ARG A 520 23.48 -11.30 -28.82
N LEU A 521 22.34 -10.65 -28.57
CA LEU A 521 22.28 -9.48 -27.70
C LEU A 521 22.65 -9.80 -26.24
N ARG A 522 22.45 -11.06 -25.81
CA ARG A 522 22.66 -11.52 -24.43
C ARG A 522 23.90 -12.40 -24.26
N ALA A 523 24.44 -12.95 -25.36
CA ALA A 523 25.60 -13.82 -25.33
C ALA A 523 26.84 -13.11 -24.82
N ALA A 524 27.65 -13.82 -24.01
CA ALA A 524 28.98 -13.38 -23.62
C ALA A 524 29.96 -13.41 -24.81
N ASN A 525 29.90 -14.49 -25.61
CA ASN A 525 30.58 -14.58 -26.89
C ASN A 525 29.54 -14.58 -28.04
N LYS A 526 29.46 -13.45 -28.74
CA LYS A 526 28.46 -13.26 -29.82
C LYS A 526 28.71 -14.18 -31.03
N ASP A 527 29.95 -14.54 -31.28
CA ASP A 527 30.34 -15.39 -32.38
C ASP A 527 29.98 -16.86 -32.15
N SER A 528 29.76 -17.24 -30.90
CA SER A 528 29.32 -18.60 -30.56
C SER A 528 27.88 -18.89 -31.00
N ILE A 529 27.06 -17.88 -31.25
CA ILE A 529 25.66 -18.04 -31.65
C ILE A 529 25.58 -18.06 -33.19
N LEU A 530 25.58 -19.26 -33.74
CA LEU A 530 25.38 -19.48 -35.17
C LEU A 530 23.94 -19.13 -35.55
N GLY A 531 23.75 -18.31 -36.57
CA GLY A 531 22.45 -17.86 -37.08
C GLY A 531 22.06 -18.63 -38.30
#